data_35517976d41849d17c4e265b7e6e78f0
#
_entry.id   35517976d41849d17c4e265b7e6e78f0
#
_cell.length_a   1.000
_cell.length_b   1.000
_cell.length_c   1.000
_cell.angle_alpha   90.00
_cell.angle_beta   90.00
_cell.angle_gamma   90.00
#
_symmetry.space_group_name_H-M   'P 1'
#
loop_
_entity.id
_entity.type
_entity.pdbx_description
1 polymer ?
#
loop_
_entity_poly.entity_id
_entity_poly.type
_entity_poly.pdbx_seq_one_letter_code
_entity_poly.pdbx_strand_id
1 'polypeptide(L)' 'EQGLEAEARALLATDRSDVWDPLTARFESRLIQAALAATRGRRIDAAQKLGIGRNTITRKIQELGLE' A
#
# COMPACT_ATOMS: atom_id res chain seq x y z
N GLU A 1 -13.16 8.33 0.54
CA GLU A 1 -13.06 7.08 -0.22
C GLU A 1 -13.92 6.01 0.44
N GLN A 2 -15.02 5.68 -0.21
CA GLN A 2 -16.02 4.79 0.38
C GLN A 2 -15.49 3.37 0.63
N GLY A 3 -14.66 2.85 -0.28
CA GLY A 3 -14.13 1.49 -0.13
C GLY A 3 -13.27 1.31 1.11
N LEU A 4 -12.36 2.25 1.35
CA LEU A 4 -11.48 2.18 2.51
C LEU A 4 -12.26 2.34 3.80
N GLU A 5 -13.20 3.27 3.82
CA GLU A 5 -14.00 3.52 5.01
C GLU A 5 -14.88 2.31 5.33
N ALA A 6 -15.48 1.71 4.31
CA ALA A 6 -16.31 0.52 4.51
C ALA A 6 -15.50 -0.65 5.05
N GLU A 7 -14.28 -0.86 4.52
CA GLU A 7 -13.40 -1.90 5.01
C GLU A 7 -12.99 -1.65 6.46
N ALA A 8 -12.69 -0.40 6.80
CA ALA A 8 -12.32 -0.05 8.16
C ALA A 8 -13.45 -0.36 9.12
N ARG A 9 -14.68 0.01 8.76
CA ARG A 9 -15.84 -0.26 9.60
C ARG A 9 -16.06 -1.75 9.81
N ALA A 10 -15.91 -2.53 8.74
CA ALA A 10 -16.10 -3.98 8.82
C ALA A 10 -15.10 -4.61 9.78
N LEU A 11 -13.82 -4.22 9.66
CA LEU A 11 -12.78 -4.76 10.54
C LEU A 11 -12.93 -4.28 11.97
N LEU A 12 -13.32 -3.03 12.17
CA LEU A 12 -13.51 -2.47 13.50
C LEU A 12 -14.70 -3.10 14.22
N ALA A 13 -15.64 -3.67 13.47
CA ALA A 13 -16.79 -4.35 14.05
C ALA A 13 -16.44 -5.76 14.56
N THR A 14 -15.24 -6.26 14.27
CA THR A 14 -14.77 -7.57 14.77
C THR A 14 -14.06 -7.40 16.11
N ASP A 15 -13.68 -8.52 16.71
CA ASP A 15 -12.94 -8.51 17.97
C ASP A 15 -11.44 -8.29 17.78
N ARG A 16 -11.00 -8.00 16.56
CA ARG A 16 -9.58 -7.78 16.27
C ARG A 16 -9.07 -6.53 16.95
N SER A 17 -7.80 -6.55 17.33
CA SER A 17 -7.12 -5.40 17.88
C SER A 17 -5.92 -4.95 17.03
N ASP A 18 -5.85 -5.44 15.78
CA ASP A 18 -4.74 -5.16 14.87
C ASP A 18 -5.22 -4.57 13.52
N VAL A 19 -6.32 -3.82 13.56
CA VAL A 19 -6.93 -3.31 12.32
C VAL A 19 -5.99 -2.39 11.54
N TRP A 20 -5.10 -1.69 12.25
CA TRP A 20 -4.16 -0.78 11.62
C TRP A 20 -3.30 -1.49 10.58
N ASP A 21 -2.75 -2.66 10.92
CA ASP A 21 -1.78 -3.34 10.07
C ASP A 21 -2.37 -3.79 8.72
N PRO A 22 -3.50 -4.53 8.70
CA PRO A 22 -4.04 -4.97 7.41
C PRO A 22 -4.52 -3.81 6.53
N LEU A 23 -5.07 -2.76 7.12
CA LEU A 23 -5.53 -1.61 6.35
C LEU A 23 -4.36 -0.79 5.81
N THR A 24 -3.31 -0.63 6.60
CA THR A 24 -2.11 0.07 6.14
C THR A 24 -1.46 -0.70 5.00
N ALA A 25 -1.32 -2.01 5.14
CA ALA A 25 -0.73 -2.84 4.09
C ALA A 25 -1.55 -2.78 2.81
N ARG A 26 -2.87 -2.80 2.92
CA ARG A 26 -3.74 -2.73 1.75
C ARG A 26 -3.61 -1.37 1.05
N PHE A 27 -3.60 -0.29 1.83
CA PHE A 27 -3.43 1.04 1.28
C PHE A 27 -2.09 1.16 0.55
N GLU A 28 -1.02 0.75 1.20
CA GLU A 28 0.31 0.85 0.61
C GLU A 28 0.45 -0.02 -0.64
N SER A 29 -0.10 -1.23 -0.61
CA SER A 29 -0.05 -2.12 -1.76
C SER A 29 -0.73 -1.51 -2.97
N ARG A 30 -1.91 -0.96 -2.78
CA ARG A 30 -2.66 -0.35 -3.88
C ARG A 30 -1.97 0.88 -4.42
N LEU A 31 -1.43 1.71 -3.53
CA LEU A 31 -0.74 2.92 -3.92
C LEU A 31 0.53 2.61 -4.71
N ILE A 32 1.31 1.66 -4.22
CA ILE A 32 2.55 1.26 -4.91
C ILE A 32 2.23 0.61 -6.25
N GLN A 33 1.24 -0.27 -6.31
CA GLN A 33 0.85 -0.90 -7.57
C GLN A 33 0.38 0.13 -8.60
N ALA A 34 -0.38 1.13 -8.15
CA ALA A 34 -0.83 2.18 -9.05
C ALA A 34 0.35 2.99 -9.58
N ALA A 35 1.32 3.30 -8.72
CA ALA A 35 2.50 4.04 -9.14
C ALA A 35 3.37 3.23 -10.10
N LEU A 36 3.52 1.93 -9.84
CA LEU A 36 4.27 1.05 -10.75
C LEU A 36 3.58 0.93 -12.09
N ALA A 37 2.26 0.82 -12.11
CA ALA A 37 1.51 0.77 -13.36
C ALA A 37 1.70 2.07 -14.16
N ALA A 38 1.67 3.21 -13.49
CA ALA A 38 1.85 4.51 -14.12
C ALA A 38 3.25 4.70 -14.69
N THR A 39 4.24 4.00 -14.15
CA THR A 39 5.65 4.14 -14.54
C THR A 39 6.17 2.90 -15.26
N ARG A 40 5.29 2.01 -15.70
CA ARG A 40 5.64 0.79 -16.43
C ARG A 40 6.61 -0.10 -15.67
N GLY A 41 6.42 -0.19 -14.35
CA GLY A 41 7.24 -1.02 -13.50
C GLY A 41 8.57 -0.41 -13.09
N ARG A 42 8.80 0.84 -13.41
CA ARG A 42 10.07 1.51 -13.07
C ARG A 42 10.03 1.97 -11.63
N ARG A 43 10.70 1.23 -10.76
CA ARG A 43 10.65 1.46 -9.31
C ARG A 43 11.19 2.85 -8.91
N ILE A 44 12.28 3.29 -9.54
CA ILE A 44 12.86 4.59 -9.21
C ILE A 44 11.87 5.71 -9.56
N ASP A 45 11.24 5.60 -10.75
CA ASP A 45 10.26 6.60 -11.17
C ASP A 45 9.03 6.57 -10.26
N ALA A 46 8.58 5.38 -9.88
CA ALA A 46 7.44 5.23 -8.97
C ALA A 46 7.76 5.86 -7.60
N ALA A 47 8.97 5.62 -7.09
CA ALA A 47 9.37 6.21 -5.81
C ALA A 47 9.37 7.73 -5.86
N GLN A 48 9.85 8.29 -6.96
CA GLN A 48 9.86 9.75 -7.14
C GLN A 48 8.45 10.31 -7.14
N LYS A 49 7.54 9.66 -7.87
CA LYS A 49 6.15 10.13 -7.92
C LYS A 49 5.46 10.02 -6.57
N LEU A 50 5.80 9.00 -5.81
CA LEU A 50 5.22 8.80 -4.47
C LEU A 50 5.88 9.69 -3.42
N GLY A 51 7.05 10.24 -3.72
CA GLY A 51 7.77 11.04 -2.74
C GLY A 51 8.48 10.24 -1.68
N ILE A 52 8.86 8.99 -1.99
CA ILE A 52 9.58 8.13 -1.05
C ILE A 52 10.92 7.72 -1.64
N GLY A 53 11.81 7.22 -0.78
CA GLY A 53 13.14 6.81 -1.23
C GLY A 53 13.12 5.52 -2.02
N ARG A 54 14.16 5.35 -2.85
CA ARG A 54 14.32 4.14 -3.65
C ARG A 54 14.39 2.89 -2.78
N ASN A 55 15.13 2.96 -1.68
CA ASN A 55 15.25 1.82 -0.77
C ASN A 55 13.92 1.53 -0.07
N THR A 56 13.17 2.56 0.23
CA THR A 56 11.87 2.41 0.88
C THR A 56 10.90 1.66 0.00
N ILE A 57 10.79 2.03 -1.28
CA ILE A 57 9.85 1.34 -2.17
C ILE A 57 10.28 -0.10 -2.40
N THR A 58 11.58 -0.36 -2.54
CA THR A 58 12.08 -1.72 -2.72
C THR A 58 11.72 -2.61 -1.53
N ARG A 59 11.95 -2.10 -0.31
CA ARG A 59 11.64 -2.83 0.91
C ARG A 59 10.12 -3.11 1.01
N LYS A 60 9.31 -2.11 0.71
CA LYS A 60 7.85 -2.28 0.80
C LYS A 60 7.34 -3.27 -0.25
N ILE A 61 7.89 -3.26 -1.45
CA ILE A 61 7.51 -4.23 -2.47
C ILE A 61 7.77 -5.65 -1.97
N GLN A 62 8.90 -5.87 -1.32
CA GLN A 62 9.23 -7.18 -0.76
C GLN A 62 8.31 -7.54 0.41
N GLU A 63 8.12 -6.61 1.35
CA GLU A 63 7.30 -6.86 2.53
C GLU A 63 5.84 -7.14 2.17
N LEU A 64 5.34 -6.47 1.15
CA LEU A 64 3.95 -6.59 0.74
C LEU A 64 3.73 -7.69 -0.31
N GLY A 65 4.80 -8.33 -0.76
CA GLY A 65 4.69 -9.41 -1.74
C GLY A 65 4.23 -8.96 -3.11
N LEU A 66 4.67 -7.80 -3.56
CA LEU A 66 4.24 -7.22 -4.82
C LEU A 66 5.19 -7.51 -5.99
N GLU A 67 6.19 -8.33 -5.79
CA GLU A 67 7.12 -8.69 -6.86
C GLU A 67 6.52 -9.62 -7.89
#